data_ae1b7fa3b6a71dc58e6eabade0465e03
#
_entry.id   ae1b7fa3b6a71dc58e6eabade0465e03
#
_cell.length_a   1.000
_cell.length_b   1.000
_cell.length_c   1.000
_cell.angle_alpha   90.00
_cell.angle_beta   90.00
_cell.angle_gamma   90.00
#
_symmetry.space_group_name_H-M   'P 1'
#
loop_
_entity.id
_entity.type
_entity.pdbx_description
1 polymer ?
#
loop_
_entity_poly.entity_id
_entity_poly.type
_entity_poly.pdbx_seq_one_letter_code
_entity_poly.pdbx_strand_id
1 'polypeptide(L)'
;MSRRFLPTGLLLVALLIVSSNSESVPSTVATPANAHIIRVMTYNIHVGVGMDKKLDLARIAGVINAQHPDLVGLQEVDRGVERTQRIDEIAEIARMTKMDYAFAFNLRYQGGQYGVAILSSFPIMATDHRLYKNTREAERRGFIRAEVRVNGYTVNFVTTHLDYQYEDGRVFEAEQLLAALKDVKGPLILVGDFNDVPTGGAYKLVSDQFRDAWIERGLTDPGYSYPADKPAKRIDYIFMRRSDAIRTKRAWIVSTLASDHVPVVADLEIGKH
;
A
#
# COMPACT_ATOMS: atom_id res chain seq x y z
N MET A 1 -4.73 30.78 109.15
CA MET A 1 -3.67 30.41 108.16
C MET A 1 -4.31 29.69 107.04
N SER A 2 -4.53 30.40 105.96
CA SER A 2 -5.29 29.92 104.82
C SER A 2 -4.36 29.78 103.56
N ARG A 3 -4.23 28.59 103.06
CA ARG A 3 -3.53 28.34 101.81
C ARG A 3 -4.55 28.18 100.67
N ARG A 4 -4.45 29.06 99.70
CA ARG A 4 -5.27 29.03 98.52
C ARG A 4 -4.56 28.14 97.48
N PHE A 5 -5.30 27.19 96.90
CA PHE A 5 -4.91 26.40 95.72
C PHE A 5 -5.39 27.11 94.43
N LEU A 6 -4.50 27.29 93.47
CA LEU A 6 -4.82 27.68 92.12
C LEU A 6 -5.11 26.43 91.26
N PRO A 7 -6.08 26.47 90.35
CA PRO A 7 -6.28 25.37 89.44
C PRO A 7 -5.43 25.53 88.17
N THR A 8 -4.79 24.43 87.81
CA THR A 8 -3.99 24.27 86.59
C THR A 8 -4.91 24.15 85.42
N GLY A 9 -4.86 25.11 84.46
CA GLY A 9 -5.58 25.05 83.20
C GLY A 9 -4.92 24.10 82.23
N LEU A 10 -5.68 23.17 81.73
CA LEU A 10 -5.29 22.21 80.69
C LEU A 10 -5.52 22.87 79.31
N LEU A 11 -4.44 23.14 78.55
CA LEU A 11 -4.49 23.69 77.19
C LEU A 11 -4.68 22.54 76.23
N LEU A 12 -5.86 22.42 75.57
CA LEU A 12 -6.17 21.45 74.55
C LEU A 12 -5.66 22.02 73.21
N VAL A 13 -4.57 21.46 72.70
CA VAL A 13 -4.12 21.77 71.29
C VAL A 13 -4.89 20.90 70.33
N ALA A 14 -5.81 21.50 69.59
CA ALA A 14 -6.51 20.84 68.53
C ALA A 14 -5.59 20.75 67.28
N LEU A 15 -5.18 19.55 66.91
CA LEU A 15 -4.41 19.28 65.71
C LEU A 15 -5.38 19.21 64.55
N LEU A 16 -5.43 20.23 63.68
CA LEU A 16 -6.15 20.22 62.42
C LEU A 16 -5.37 19.39 61.38
N ILE A 17 -5.82 18.16 61.12
CA ILE A 17 -5.35 17.34 60.02
C ILE A 17 -6.00 17.86 58.72
N VAL A 18 -5.25 18.60 57.90
CA VAL A 18 -5.65 18.96 56.56
C VAL A 18 -5.40 17.75 55.67
N SER A 19 -6.44 16.98 55.33
CA SER A 19 -6.38 15.93 54.33
C SER A 19 -6.33 16.59 52.95
N SER A 20 -5.16 16.61 52.31
CA SER A 20 -5.01 16.96 50.92
C SER A 20 -5.52 15.80 50.05
N ASN A 21 -6.77 15.89 49.57
CA ASN A 21 -7.23 15.04 48.49
C ASN A 21 -6.50 15.45 47.20
N SER A 22 -5.47 14.71 46.85
CA SER A 22 -4.92 14.78 45.48
C SER A 22 -5.90 14.08 44.54
N GLU A 23 -6.78 14.84 43.90
CA GLU A 23 -7.53 14.36 42.76
C GLU A 23 -6.51 14.01 41.66
N SER A 24 -6.37 12.72 41.35
CA SER A 24 -5.66 12.23 40.19
C SER A 24 -6.43 12.67 38.96
N VAL A 25 -5.93 13.70 38.28
CA VAL A 25 -6.40 14.09 36.94
C VAL A 25 -6.20 12.87 36.03
N PRO A 26 -7.26 12.31 35.39
CA PRO A 26 -7.09 11.23 34.47
C PRO A 26 -6.19 11.75 33.33
N SER A 27 -5.03 11.13 33.16
CA SER A 27 -4.18 11.36 32.00
C SER A 27 -4.98 10.97 30.77
N THR A 28 -5.59 11.95 30.10
CA THR A 28 -6.14 11.77 28.78
C THR A 28 -4.96 11.43 27.88
N VAL A 29 -4.81 10.13 27.57
CA VAL A 29 -3.96 9.67 26.48
C VAL A 29 -4.49 10.39 25.25
N ALA A 30 -3.79 11.44 24.83
CA ALA A 30 -4.12 12.18 23.64
C ALA A 30 -4.11 11.18 22.49
N THR A 31 -5.28 10.89 21.95
CA THR A 31 -5.41 10.19 20.67
C THR A 31 -4.53 10.95 19.69
N PRO A 32 -3.55 10.32 19.01
CA PRO A 32 -2.66 11.03 18.11
C PRO A 32 -3.53 11.71 17.05
N ALA A 33 -3.57 13.04 17.09
CA ALA A 33 -4.35 13.83 16.17
C ALA A 33 -3.87 13.54 14.75
N ASN A 34 -4.77 12.99 13.90
CA ASN A 34 -4.68 12.86 12.46
C ASN A 34 -3.79 11.73 11.89
N ALA A 35 -3.96 10.49 12.33
CA ALA A 35 -3.60 9.35 11.51
C ALA A 35 -4.65 9.19 10.40
N HIS A 36 -4.22 9.17 9.13
CA HIS A 36 -5.10 8.98 7.99
C HIS A 36 -5.02 7.54 7.51
N ILE A 37 -6.19 6.89 7.38
CA ILE A 37 -6.28 5.58 6.74
C ILE A 37 -6.53 5.81 5.26
N ILE A 38 -5.71 5.18 4.42
CA ILE A 38 -5.92 5.08 2.98
C ILE A 38 -6.04 3.61 2.60
N ARG A 39 -6.89 3.33 1.62
CA ARG A 39 -7.00 1.99 1.04
C ARG A 39 -6.21 1.91 -0.24
N VAL A 40 -5.31 0.95 -0.30
CA VAL A 40 -4.47 0.70 -1.47
C VAL A 40 -4.75 -0.69 -2.05
N MET A 41 -4.63 -0.82 -3.36
CA MET A 41 -4.83 -2.06 -4.09
C MET A 41 -3.70 -2.28 -5.09
N THR A 42 -3.29 -3.53 -5.29
CA THR A 42 -2.54 -3.95 -6.47
C THR A 42 -3.36 -4.97 -7.24
N TYR A 43 -3.37 -4.87 -8.57
CA TYR A 43 -4.14 -5.74 -9.41
C TYR A 43 -3.49 -5.92 -10.79
N ASN A 44 -2.93 -7.09 -11.06
CA ASN A 44 -2.60 -7.50 -12.43
C ASN A 44 -3.92 -7.82 -13.15
N ILE A 45 -4.25 -7.05 -14.19
CA ILE A 45 -5.55 -7.13 -14.88
C ILE A 45 -5.55 -8.05 -16.09
N HIS A 46 -4.40 -8.66 -16.41
CA HIS A 46 -4.26 -9.56 -17.57
C HIS A 46 -4.90 -8.97 -18.81
N VAL A 47 -4.52 -7.74 -19.15
CA VAL A 47 -5.06 -6.95 -20.29
C VAL A 47 -6.60 -6.95 -20.37
N GLY A 48 -7.26 -6.90 -19.21
CA GLY A 48 -8.73 -6.91 -19.12
C GLY A 48 -9.38 -8.25 -19.47
N VAL A 49 -8.60 -9.31 -19.68
CA VAL A 49 -9.10 -10.64 -20.08
C VAL A 49 -9.25 -11.55 -18.87
N GLY A 50 -10.49 -11.95 -18.60
CA GLY A 50 -10.79 -12.84 -17.47
C GLY A 50 -10.46 -14.32 -17.73
N MET A 51 -10.68 -15.16 -16.71
CA MET A 51 -10.48 -16.61 -16.77
C MET A 51 -11.37 -17.27 -17.85
N ASP A 52 -12.47 -16.64 -18.23
CA ASP A 52 -13.35 -17.03 -19.34
C ASP A 52 -12.83 -16.62 -20.73
N LYS A 53 -11.62 -16.04 -20.79
CA LYS A 53 -10.96 -15.55 -22.01
C LYS A 53 -11.70 -14.42 -22.72
N LYS A 54 -12.53 -13.66 -22.01
CA LYS A 54 -13.24 -12.50 -22.54
C LYS A 54 -12.63 -11.20 -22.03
N LEU A 55 -12.41 -10.26 -22.94
CA LEU A 55 -12.05 -8.88 -22.62
C LEU A 55 -13.27 -8.18 -22.02
N ASP A 56 -13.16 -7.71 -20.78
CA ASP A 56 -14.25 -7.03 -20.06
C ASP A 56 -13.69 -6.05 -19.01
N LEU A 57 -13.46 -4.82 -19.44
CA LEU A 57 -12.95 -3.75 -18.57
C LEU A 57 -13.99 -3.29 -17.54
N ALA A 58 -15.29 -3.45 -17.82
CA ALA A 58 -16.34 -3.11 -16.86
C ALA A 58 -16.29 -4.06 -15.64
N ARG A 59 -15.96 -5.32 -15.87
CA ARG A 59 -15.74 -6.30 -14.80
C ARG A 59 -14.52 -5.94 -13.94
N ILE A 60 -13.39 -5.53 -14.57
CA ILE A 60 -12.22 -5.03 -13.84
C ILE A 60 -12.58 -3.80 -13.00
N ALA A 61 -13.23 -2.79 -13.62
CA ALA A 61 -13.67 -1.59 -12.91
C ALA A 61 -14.67 -1.90 -11.79
N GLY A 62 -15.55 -2.88 -11.98
CA GLY A 62 -16.50 -3.36 -10.98
C GLY A 62 -15.81 -3.93 -9.74
N VAL A 63 -14.73 -4.73 -9.93
CA VAL A 63 -13.92 -5.27 -8.83
C VAL A 63 -13.24 -4.13 -8.07
N ILE A 64 -12.65 -3.15 -8.77
CA ILE A 64 -12.01 -1.99 -8.15
C ILE A 64 -13.04 -1.18 -7.35
N ASN A 65 -14.16 -0.81 -7.97
CA ASN A 65 -15.21 -0.01 -7.33
C ASN A 65 -15.79 -0.67 -6.07
N ALA A 66 -15.95 -2.00 -6.09
CA ALA A 66 -16.47 -2.75 -4.94
C ALA A 66 -15.56 -2.67 -3.70
N GLN A 67 -14.27 -2.39 -3.89
CA GLN A 67 -13.30 -2.26 -2.79
C GLN A 67 -13.13 -0.82 -2.31
N HIS A 68 -13.58 0.18 -3.07
CA HIS A 68 -13.41 1.61 -2.77
C HIS A 68 -11.95 1.98 -2.44
N PRO A 69 -10.95 1.63 -3.26
CA PRO A 69 -9.57 1.98 -3.00
C PRO A 69 -9.33 3.47 -3.26
N ASP A 70 -8.38 4.03 -2.50
CA ASP A 70 -7.89 5.39 -2.72
C ASP A 70 -6.79 5.41 -3.80
N LEU A 71 -5.94 4.37 -3.84
CA LEU A 71 -4.84 4.21 -4.78
C LEU A 71 -4.82 2.78 -5.32
N VAL A 72 -4.63 2.63 -6.63
CA VAL A 72 -4.53 1.31 -7.27
C VAL A 72 -3.30 1.26 -8.18
N GLY A 73 -2.46 0.25 -8.00
CA GLY A 73 -1.42 -0.13 -8.95
C GLY A 73 -1.93 -1.22 -9.87
N LEU A 74 -1.93 -0.97 -11.16
CA LEU A 74 -2.34 -1.92 -12.19
C LEU A 74 -1.13 -2.43 -12.97
N GLN A 75 -1.11 -3.72 -13.26
CA GLN A 75 -0.13 -4.36 -14.11
C GLN A 75 -0.83 -4.98 -15.31
N GLU A 76 -0.07 -5.21 -16.38
CA GLU A 76 -0.58 -5.73 -17.66
C GLU A 76 -1.68 -4.89 -18.28
N VAL A 77 -1.39 -3.61 -18.50
CA VAL A 77 -2.33 -2.65 -19.07
C VAL A 77 -1.97 -2.39 -20.53
N ASP A 78 -2.90 -2.65 -21.45
CA ASP A 78 -2.80 -2.31 -22.86
C ASP A 78 -3.35 -0.91 -23.13
N ARG A 79 -2.71 -0.23 -24.08
CA ARG A 79 -3.15 1.06 -24.58
C ARG A 79 -3.06 1.09 -26.11
N GLY A 80 -4.19 0.99 -26.80
CA GLY A 80 -4.26 0.99 -28.24
C GLY A 80 -3.68 -0.27 -28.91
N VAL A 81 -3.56 -1.38 -28.17
CA VAL A 81 -3.03 -2.66 -28.67
C VAL A 81 -4.11 -3.41 -29.44
N GLU A 82 -3.72 -4.11 -30.51
CA GLU A 82 -4.68 -4.80 -31.40
C GLU A 82 -5.43 -5.92 -30.66
N ARG A 83 -4.76 -6.73 -29.82
CA ARG A 83 -5.38 -7.83 -29.06
C ARG A 83 -6.51 -7.37 -28.14
N THR A 84 -6.47 -6.11 -27.70
CA THR A 84 -7.48 -5.47 -26.86
C THR A 84 -8.33 -4.47 -27.65
N GLN A 85 -8.53 -4.74 -28.95
CA GLN A 85 -9.42 -3.96 -29.85
C GLN A 85 -9.04 -2.47 -29.94
N ARG A 86 -7.76 -2.15 -29.73
CA ARG A 86 -7.20 -0.78 -29.72
C ARG A 86 -7.80 0.14 -28.65
N ILE A 87 -8.37 -0.43 -27.60
CA ILE A 87 -8.89 0.34 -26.46
C ILE A 87 -7.73 0.95 -25.67
N ASP A 88 -7.91 2.15 -25.16
CA ASP A 88 -7.09 2.72 -24.08
C ASP A 88 -7.66 2.21 -22.76
N GLU A 89 -7.17 1.05 -22.28
CA GLU A 89 -7.74 0.35 -21.12
C GLU A 89 -7.71 1.22 -19.86
N ILE A 90 -6.59 1.93 -19.64
CA ILE A 90 -6.49 2.74 -18.41
C ILE A 90 -7.45 3.93 -18.44
N ALA A 91 -7.60 4.58 -19.60
CA ALA A 91 -8.55 5.69 -19.71
C ALA A 91 -10.00 5.21 -19.49
N GLU A 92 -10.34 4.03 -20.00
CA GLU A 92 -11.69 3.46 -19.83
C GLU A 92 -11.95 3.01 -18.39
N ILE A 93 -10.99 2.33 -17.75
CA ILE A 93 -11.09 1.95 -16.33
C ILE A 93 -11.18 3.21 -15.46
N ALA A 94 -10.35 4.23 -15.68
CA ALA A 94 -10.36 5.50 -14.95
C ALA A 94 -11.72 6.21 -15.05
N ARG A 95 -12.30 6.24 -16.26
CA ARG A 95 -13.65 6.78 -16.48
C ARG A 95 -14.72 6.04 -15.67
N MET A 96 -14.69 4.70 -15.64
CA MET A 96 -15.65 3.87 -14.91
C MET A 96 -15.46 3.92 -13.40
N THR A 97 -14.23 4.11 -12.93
CA THR A 97 -13.91 4.24 -11.49
C THR A 97 -13.99 5.67 -10.98
N LYS A 98 -14.03 6.67 -11.88
CA LYS A 98 -13.98 8.10 -11.59
C LYS A 98 -12.71 8.50 -10.84
N MET A 99 -11.59 7.87 -11.18
CA MET A 99 -10.27 8.12 -10.59
C MET A 99 -9.37 8.84 -11.61
N ASP A 100 -8.44 9.65 -11.11
CA ASP A 100 -7.30 10.13 -11.90
C ASP A 100 -6.38 8.97 -12.24
N TYR A 101 -5.60 9.09 -13.33
CA TYR A 101 -4.68 8.02 -13.69
C TYR A 101 -3.34 8.52 -14.24
N ALA A 102 -2.35 7.65 -14.13
CA ALA A 102 -1.08 7.77 -14.83
C ALA A 102 -0.71 6.42 -15.45
N PHE A 103 -0.13 6.46 -16.65
CA PHE A 103 0.27 5.28 -17.39
C PHE A 103 1.76 5.35 -17.78
N ALA A 104 2.45 4.23 -17.62
CA ALA A 104 3.83 4.07 -18.01
C ALA A 104 3.97 2.86 -18.95
N PHE A 105 4.32 3.09 -20.19
CA PHE A 105 4.51 1.99 -21.13
C PHE A 105 5.92 1.37 -20.96
N ASN A 106 5.96 0.05 -20.90
CA ASN A 106 7.21 -0.70 -20.84
C ASN A 106 7.70 -1.08 -22.24
N LEU A 107 6.78 -1.44 -23.13
CA LEU A 107 7.11 -1.83 -24.50
C LEU A 107 6.00 -1.47 -25.49
N ARG A 108 6.37 -1.41 -26.79
CA ARG A 108 5.41 -1.32 -27.89
C ARG A 108 5.01 -2.73 -28.31
N TYR A 109 3.71 -2.93 -28.49
CA TYR A 109 3.16 -4.22 -28.87
C TYR A 109 1.97 -4.05 -29.81
N GLN A 110 1.92 -4.77 -30.92
CA GLN A 110 0.83 -4.77 -31.89
C GLN A 110 0.27 -3.37 -32.23
N GLY A 111 1.17 -2.40 -32.44
CA GLY A 111 0.82 -1.03 -32.81
C GLY A 111 0.40 -0.13 -31.65
N GLY A 112 0.32 -0.65 -30.42
CA GLY A 112 0.03 0.09 -29.19
C GLY A 112 1.16 0.05 -28.17
N GLN A 113 0.79 0.23 -26.92
CA GLN A 113 1.67 0.27 -25.76
C GLN A 113 1.16 -0.70 -24.67
N TYR A 114 2.07 -1.36 -23.99
CA TYR A 114 1.79 -2.23 -22.86
C TYR A 114 2.64 -1.82 -21.67
N GLY A 115 2.07 -1.86 -20.45
CA GLY A 115 2.81 -1.44 -19.30
C GLY A 115 2.05 -1.53 -17.96
N VAL A 116 2.35 -0.56 -17.09
CA VAL A 116 1.76 -0.45 -15.76
C VAL A 116 1.06 0.89 -15.59
N ALA A 117 0.09 0.95 -14.67
CA ALA A 117 -0.66 2.17 -14.45
C ALA A 117 -0.99 2.38 -12.96
N ILE A 118 -1.29 3.62 -12.62
CA ILE A 118 -1.80 4.02 -11.31
C ILE A 118 -3.17 4.66 -11.49
N LEU A 119 -4.14 4.27 -10.64
CA LEU A 119 -5.37 5.02 -10.43
C LEU A 119 -5.30 5.70 -9.06
N SER A 120 -5.87 6.90 -8.96
CA SER A 120 -5.91 7.67 -7.72
C SER A 120 -7.23 8.41 -7.54
N SER A 121 -7.85 8.31 -6.36
CA SER A 121 -8.97 9.16 -5.96
C SER A 121 -8.51 10.58 -5.54
N PHE A 122 -7.20 10.80 -5.46
CA PHE A 122 -6.58 12.09 -5.16
C PHE A 122 -5.85 12.64 -6.38
N PRO A 123 -5.65 13.97 -6.49
CA PRO A 123 -4.86 14.55 -7.57
C PRO A 123 -3.45 13.97 -7.64
N ILE A 124 -3.04 13.55 -8.83
CA ILE A 124 -1.67 13.15 -9.15
C ILE A 124 -0.85 14.41 -9.46
N MET A 125 0.13 14.73 -8.61
CA MET A 125 0.91 15.94 -8.69
C MET A 125 2.12 15.82 -9.62
N ALA A 126 2.73 14.65 -9.64
CA ALA A 126 3.90 14.34 -10.47
C ALA A 126 4.03 12.84 -10.70
N THR A 127 4.70 12.45 -11.76
CA THR A 127 5.03 11.05 -12.06
C THR A 127 6.49 10.90 -12.45
N ASP A 128 7.08 9.75 -12.09
CA ASP A 128 8.41 9.31 -12.54
C ASP A 128 8.28 7.88 -13.07
N HIS A 129 8.64 7.66 -14.33
CA HIS A 129 8.61 6.36 -14.97
C HIS A 129 10.03 5.94 -15.36
N ARG A 130 10.40 4.72 -15.01
CA ARG A 130 11.70 4.16 -15.36
C ARG A 130 11.55 2.73 -15.86
N LEU A 131 12.24 2.47 -16.98
CA LEU A 131 12.40 1.11 -17.50
C LEU A 131 13.61 0.47 -16.87
N TYR A 132 13.52 -0.82 -16.55
CA TYR A 132 14.66 -1.59 -16.10
C TYR A 132 15.59 -1.94 -17.26
N LYS A 133 16.85 -2.10 -16.95
CA LYS A 133 17.84 -2.68 -17.86
C LYS A 133 17.75 -4.19 -17.77
N ASN A 134 17.65 -4.85 -18.91
CA ASN A 134 17.70 -6.30 -18.98
C ASN A 134 19.14 -6.78 -19.14
N THR A 135 19.48 -7.91 -18.53
CA THR A 135 20.79 -8.58 -18.71
C THR A 135 20.80 -9.50 -19.92
N ARG A 136 19.62 -9.79 -20.48
CA ARG A 136 19.38 -10.67 -21.63
C ARG A 136 18.16 -10.19 -22.41
N GLU A 137 17.87 -10.83 -23.54
CA GLU A 137 16.61 -10.61 -24.25
C GLU A 137 15.45 -11.14 -23.39
N ALA A 138 14.60 -10.24 -22.92
CA ALA A 138 13.43 -10.50 -22.10
C ALA A 138 12.41 -9.39 -22.33
N GLU A 139 11.16 -9.60 -21.89
CA GLU A 139 10.13 -8.57 -21.92
C GLU A 139 10.57 -7.35 -21.11
N ARG A 140 10.45 -6.16 -21.69
CA ARG A 140 10.85 -4.93 -20.99
C ARG A 140 9.86 -4.64 -19.85
N ARG A 141 10.41 -4.49 -18.68
CA ARG A 141 9.70 -4.15 -17.45
C ARG A 141 10.12 -2.77 -16.94
N GLY A 142 9.40 -2.29 -15.94
CA GLY A 142 9.66 -1.01 -15.32
C GLY A 142 8.69 -0.73 -14.19
N PHE A 143 8.77 0.48 -13.66
CA PHE A 143 7.86 0.98 -12.65
C PHE A 143 7.38 2.40 -12.97
N ILE A 144 6.25 2.77 -12.39
CA ILE A 144 5.81 4.16 -12.29
C ILE A 144 5.64 4.53 -10.83
N ARG A 145 6.13 5.74 -10.46
CA ARG A 145 5.87 6.40 -9.20
C ARG A 145 4.97 7.60 -9.45
N ALA A 146 3.93 7.75 -8.64
CA ALA A 146 3.10 8.94 -8.59
C ALA A 146 3.28 9.63 -7.23
N GLU A 147 3.38 10.95 -7.24
CA GLU A 147 3.23 11.79 -6.06
C GLU A 147 1.77 12.22 -5.96
N VAL A 148 1.08 11.80 -4.90
CA VAL A 148 -0.32 12.11 -4.67
C VAL A 148 -0.50 12.90 -3.38
N ARG A 149 -1.44 13.86 -3.40
CA ARG A 149 -1.73 14.70 -2.24
C ARG A 149 -2.87 14.09 -1.43
N VAL A 150 -2.53 13.38 -0.35
CA VAL A 150 -3.49 12.74 0.53
C VAL A 150 -3.65 13.57 1.81
N ASN A 151 -4.79 14.23 2.00
CA ASN A 151 -5.11 14.99 3.22
C ASN A 151 -3.98 15.93 3.69
N GLY A 152 -3.30 16.61 2.75
CA GLY A 152 -2.21 17.53 3.03
C GLY A 152 -0.81 16.91 3.04
N TYR A 153 -0.68 15.60 3.00
CA TYR A 153 0.61 14.89 2.87
C TYR A 153 0.89 14.55 1.41
N THR A 154 2.17 14.59 1.03
CA THR A 154 2.60 14.01 -0.24
C THR A 154 2.99 12.55 0.01
N VAL A 155 2.28 11.64 -0.63
CA VAL A 155 2.53 10.19 -0.59
C VAL A 155 3.10 9.77 -1.94
N ASN A 156 4.18 8.99 -1.91
CA ASN A 156 4.74 8.35 -3.10
C ASN A 156 4.11 6.96 -3.25
N PHE A 157 3.38 6.77 -4.32
CA PHE A 157 2.78 5.49 -4.66
C PHE A 157 3.46 4.93 -5.90
N VAL A 158 3.97 3.70 -5.80
CA VAL A 158 4.76 3.05 -6.84
C VAL A 158 4.10 1.75 -7.24
N THR A 159 3.99 1.49 -8.55
CA THR A 159 3.63 0.16 -9.04
C THR A 159 4.67 -0.36 -10.02
N THR A 160 4.95 -1.66 -9.93
CA THR A 160 5.90 -2.37 -10.80
C THR A 160 5.32 -3.70 -11.27
N HIS A 161 5.93 -4.26 -12.30
CA HIS A 161 5.74 -5.63 -12.74
C HIS A 161 7.12 -6.18 -13.10
N LEU A 162 7.61 -7.19 -12.35
CA LEU A 162 8.94 -7.79 -12.56
C LEU A 162 8.89 -8.93 -13.58
N ASP A 163 10.07 -9.34 -14.04
CA ASP A 163 10.25 -10.42 -15.01
C ASP A 163 9.59 -11.73 -14.53
N TYR A 164 8.78 -12.34 -15.40
CA TYR A 164 8.11 -13.59 -15.06
C TYR A 164 8.96 -14.84 -15.37
N GLN A 165 9.97 -14.72 -16.26
CA GLN A 165 10.72 -15.85 -16.79
C GLN A 165 11.94 -16.21 -15.92
N TYR A 166 12.73 -15.18 -15.51
CA TYR A 166 14.06 -15.38 -14.97
C TYR A 166 14.19 -14.84 -13.55
N GLU A 167 14.59 -15.69 -12.61
CA GLU A 167 14.78 -15.29 -11.20
C GLU A 167 15.89 -14.23 -11.07
N ASP A 168 17.02 -14.43 -11.74
CA ASP A 168 18.12 -13.45 -11.73
C ASP A 168 17.74 -12.12 -12.39
N GLY A 169 16.86 -12.16 -13.40
CA GLY A 169 16.26 -10.98 -14.00
C GLY A 169 15.44 -10.20 -12.97
N ARG A 170 14.53 -10.87 -12.25
CA ARG A 170 13.73 -10.26 -11.16
C ARG A 170 14.59 -9.63 -10.07
N VAL A 171 15.64 -10.32 -9.64
CA VAL A 171 16.58 -9.79 -8.63
C VAL A 171 17.25 -8.52 -9.13
N PHE A 172 17.75 -8.52 -10.38
CA PHE A 172 18.39 -7.35 -10.98
C PHE A 172 17.41 -6.17 -11.18
N GLU A 173 16.16 -6.44 -11.53
CA GLU A 173 15.10 -5.42 -11.62
C GLU A 173 14.75 -4.85 -10.24
N ALA A 174 14.66 -5.69 -9.20
CA ALA A 174 14.44 -5.27 -7.83
C ALA A 174 15.57 -4.38 -7.30
N GLU A 175 16.85 -4.70 -7.61
CA GLU A 175 18.00 -3.84 -7.29
C GLU A 175 17.88 -2.45 -7.91
N GLN A 176 17.51 -2.38 -9.20
CA GLN A 176 17.29 -1.11 -9.90
C GLN A 176 16.13 -0.31 -9.32
N LEU A 177 15.02 -0.98 -8.98
CA LEU A 177 13.88 -0.36 -8.32
C LEU A 177 14.29 0.26 -6.98
N LEU A 178 14.95 -0.50 -6.11
CA LEU A 178 15.41 -0.03 -4.81
C LEU A 178 16.41 1.12 -4.92
N ALA A 179 17.35 1.04 -5.86
CA ALA A 179 18.29 2.12 -6.14
C ALA A 179 17.59 3.41 -6.60
N ALA A 180 16.54 3.30 -7.42
CA ALA A 180 15.75 4.43 -7.88
C ALA A 180 14.90 5.07 -6.77
N LEU A 181 14.44 4.28 -5.80
CA LEU A 181 13.59 4.73 -4.70
C LEU A 181 14.35 5.21 -3.46
N LYS A 182 15.65 4.98 -3.39
CA LYS A 182 16.52 5.24 -2.22
C LYS A 182 16.39 6.67 -1.69
N ASP A 183 16.40 7.66 -2.58
CA ASP A 183 16.44 9.08 -2.22
C ASP A 183 15.06 9.76 -2.26
N VAL A 184 13.99 9.00 -2.52
CA VAL A 184 12.61 9.51 -2.52
C VAL A 184 12.23 9.94 -1.12
N LYS A 185 11.77 11.21 -0.97
CA LYS A 185 11.40 11.80 0.31
C LYS A 185 9.91 11.58 0.60
N GLY A 186 9.58 11.45 1.90
CA GLY A 186 8.21 11.26 2.38
C GLY A 186 7.73 9.82 2.31
N PRO A 187 6.50 9.56 2.78
CA PRO A 187 5.86 8.25 2.80
C PRO A 187 5.88 7.56 1.44
N LEU A 188 6.32 6.29 1.40
CA LEU A 188 6.45 5.52 0.19
C LEU A 188 5.78 4.15 0.32
N ILE A 189 4.85 3.89 -0.60
CA ILE A 189 4.11 2.64 -0.75
C ILE A 189 4.48 2.06 -2.10
N LEU A 190 4.91 0.81 -2.11
CA LEU A 190 5.31 0.06 -3.30
C LEU A 190 4.37 -1.14 -3.47
N VAL A 191 3.74 -1.25 -4.62
CA VAL A 191 2.84 -2.35 -4.94
C VAL A 191 3.21 -2.97 -6.29
N GLY A 192 2.70 -4.16 -6.58
CA GLY A 192 2.86 -4.76 -7.90
C GLY A 192 2.85 -6.27 -7.92
N ASP A 193 2.97 -6.79 -9.13
CA ASP A 193 3.28 -8.18 -9.42
C ASP A 193 4.81 -8.35 -9.49
N PHE A 194 5.33 -9.04 -8.51
CA PHE A 194 6.78 -9.29 -8.42
C PHE A 194 7.20 -10.58 -9.12
N ASN A 195 6.23 -11.38 -9.59
CA ASN A 195 6.47 -12.71 -10.16
C ASN A 195 7.38 -13.58 -9.28
N ASP A 196 7.48 -13.25 -8.01
CA ASP A 196 8.36 -13.91 -7.04
C ASP A 196 7.60 -14.26 -5.76
N VAL A 197 7.91 -15.41 -5.18
CA VAL A 197 7.30 -15.88 -3.94
C VAL A 197 8.10 -15.39 -2.72
N PRO A 198 7.55 -15.46 -1.47
CA PRO A 198 8.26 -14.96 -0.28
C PRO A 198 9.63 -15.61 0.02
N THR A 199 9.92 -16.74 -0.61
CA THR A 199 11.24 -17.40 -0.51
C THR A 199 12.21 -16.99 -1.62
N GLY A 200 11.75 -16.24 -2.62
CA GLY A 200 12.52 -15.83 -3.78
C GLY A 200 13.47 -14.66 -3.50
N GLY A 201 14.40 -14.44 -4.42
CA GLY A 201 15.48 -13.47 -4.26
C GLY A 201 15.01 -12.03 -4.31
N ALA A 202 14.11 -11.69 -5.25
CA ALA A 202 13.59 -10.34 -5.41
C ALA A 202 12.72 -9.93 -4.21
N TYR A 203 11.84 -10.84 -3.72
CA TYR A 203 11.06 -10.59 -2.52
C TYR A 203 11.95 -10.33 -1.30
N LYS A 204 12.95 -11.17 -1.06
CA LYS A 204 13.88 -11.00 0.08
C LYS A 204 14.58 -9.65 0.02
N LEU A 205 15.11 -9.30 -1.13
CA LEU A 205 15.83 -8.03 -1.35
C LEU A 205 14.92 -6.82 -1.03
N VAL A 206 13.66 -6.84 -1.48
CA VAL A 206 12.70 -5.76 -1.20
C VAL A 206 12.30 -5.76 0.27
N SER A 207 12.05 -6.93 0.87
CA SER A 207 11.61 -7.05 2.26
C SER A 207 12.69 -6.62 3.29
N ASP A 208 13.96 -6.51 2.90
CA ASP A 208 15.01 -5.93 3.75
C ASP A 208 14.78 -4.42 3.99
N GLN A 209 14.24 -3.70 3.03
CA GLN A 209 14.00 -2.24 3.09
C GLN A 209 12.53 -1.87 3.30
N PHE A 210 11.61 -2.78 3.00
CA PHE A 210 10.16 -2.57 3.09
C PHE A 210 9.50 -3.61 4.02
N ARG A 211 8.38 -3.25 4.59
CA ARG A 211 7.49 -4.15 5.32
C ARG A 211 6.38 -4.59 4.38
N ASP A 212 6.16 -5.88 4.33
CA ASP A 212 5.03 -6.50 3.62
C ASP A 212 3.75 -6.33 4.45
N ALA A 213 2.71 -5.75 3.88
CA ALA A 213 1.44 -5.49 4.54
C ALA A 213 0.77 -6.78 5.04
N TRP A 214 0.87 -7.87 4.29
CA TRP A 214 0.32 -9.16 4.68
C TRP A 214 1.00 -9.73 5.92
N ILE A 215 2.33 -9.70 5.93
CA ILE A 215 3.14 -10.20 7.04
C ILE A 215 3.00 -9.31 8.27
N GLU A 216 2.96 -7.98 8.11
CA GLU A 216 2.79 -7.04 9.24
C GLU A 216 1.46 -7.27 9.97
N ARG A 217 0.43 -7.75 9.28
CA ARG A 217 -0.86 -8.11 9.89
C ARG A 217 -0.85 -9.43 10.64
N GLY A 218 0.20 -10.25 10.51
CA GLY A 218 0.29 -11.55 11.15
C GLY A 218 -0.78 -12.54 10.67
N LEU A 219 -1.19 -12.44 9.40
CA LEU A 219 -2.20 -13.33 8.82
C LEU A 219 -1.62 -14.73 8.67
N THR A 220 -2.39 -15.74 9.07
CA THR A 220 -2.03 -17.17 8.94
C THR A 220 -2.33 -17.71 7.55
N ASP A 221 -3.27 -17.09 6.83
CA ASP A 221 -3.55 -17.36 5.43
C ASP A 221 -2.33 -16.97 4.59
N PRO A 222 -1.89 -17.81 3.63
CA PRO A 222 -0.72 -17.53 2.80
C PRO A 222 -0.87 -16.32 1.85
N GLY A 223 -2.09 -15.81 1.63
CA GLY A 223 -2.36 -14.65 0.79
C GLY A 223 -2.09 -14.90 -0.68
N TYR A 224 -2.41 -16.08 -1.17
CA TYR A 224 -2.18 -16.44 -2.58
C TYR A 224 -2.99 -15.56 -3.53
N SER A 225 -2.32 -15.02 -4.54
CA SER A 225 -2.90 -14.13 -5.53
C SER A 225 -2.98 -14.71 -6.94
N TYR A 226 -2.32 -15.84 -7.21
CA TYR A 226 -2.23 -16.48 -8.52
C TYR A 226 -2.22 -18.02 -8.44
N PRO A 227 -2.80 -18.75 -9.41
CA PRO A 227 -3.78 -18.26 -10.40
C PRO A 227 -5.16 -18.02 -9.75
N ALA A 228 -5.99 -17.17 -10.35
CA ALA A 228 -7.25 -16.69 -9.74
C ALA A 228 -8.28 -17.79 -9.47
N ASP A 229 -8.35 -18.83 -10.31
CA ASP A 229 -9.28 -19.95 -10.16
C ASP A 229 -8.88 -20.96 -9.07
N LYS A 230 -7.57 -21.08 -8.81
CA LYS A 230 -7.02 -21.96 -7.76
C LYS A 230 -5.75 -21.34 -7.17
N PRO A 231 -5.86 -20.29 -6.36
CA PRO A 231 -4.71 -19.59 -5.85
C PRO A 231 -3.72 -20.49 -5.12
N ALA A 232 -2.46 -20.49 -5.55
CA ALA A 232 -1.39 -21.32 -5.05
C ALA A 232 -0.05 -20.60 -4.84
N LYS A 233 0.07 -19.34 -5.33
CA LYS A 233 1.26 -18.52 -5.20
C LYS A 233 0.89 -17.11 -4.73
N ARG A 234 1.68 -16.54 -3.84
CA ARG A 234 1.65 -15.13 -3.50
C ARG A 234 2.77 -14.44 -4.24
N ILE A 235 2.43 -13.66 -5.25
CA ILE A 235 3.36 -12.95 -6.13
C ILE A 235 3.01 -11.47 -6.28
N ASP A 236 1.84 -11.06 -5.81
CA ASP A 236 1.39 -9.67 -5.76
C ASP A 236 1.50 -9.14 -4.33
N TYR A 237 2.07 -7.95 -4.16
CA TYR A 237 2.43 -7.42 -2.85
C TYR A 237 2.06 -5.95 -2.69
N ILE A 238 1.85 -5.58 -1.41
CA ILE A 238 1.78 -4.20 -0.94
C ILE A 238 2.86 -4.04 0.13
N PHE A 239 3.82 -3.17 -0.14
CA PHE A 239 4.96 -2.88 0.71
C PHE A 239 4.95 -1.43 1.19
N MET A 240 5.40 -1.19 2.42
CA MET A 240 5.65 0.13 2.99
C MET A 240 7.12 0.25 3.37
N ARG A 241 7.79 1.35 3.02
CA ARG A 241 9.19 1.56 3.39
C ARG A 241 9.34 1.52 4.92
N ARG A 242 10.36 0.79 5.41
CA ARG A 242 10.54 0.54 6.86
C ARG A 242 10.73 1.79 7.69
N SER A 243 11.40 2.81 7.14
CA SER A 243 11.66 4.09 7.81
C SER A 243 10.42 4.97 7.96
N ASP A 244 9.34 4.70 7.22
CA ASP A 244 8.17 5.55 7.19
C ASP A 244 7.17 5.17 8.30
N ALA A 245 6.47 6.18 8.81
CA ALA A 245 5.41 6.00 9.80
C ALA A 245 4.10 5.53 9.15
N ILE A 246 4.16 4.41 8.43
CA ILE A 246 3.00 3.75 7.82
C ILE A 246 2.78 2.42 8.54
N ARG A 247 1.52 2.07 8.83
CA ARG A 247 1.15 0.79 9.47
C ARG A 247 -0.03 0.15 8.76
N THR A 248 0.04 -1.17 8.60
CA THR A 248 -1.08 -1.93 8.05
C THR A 248 -2.16 -2.13 9.11
N LYS A 249 -3.38 -1.70 8.83
CA LYS A 249 -4.55 -1.93 9.68
C LYS A 249 -5.32 -3.18 9.26
N ARG A 250 -5.42 -3.42 7.96
CA ARG A 250 -6.09 -4.58 7.35
C ARG A 250 -5.37 -4.96 6.07
N ALA A 251 -5.41 -6.24 5.71
CA ALA A 251 -5.02 -6.74 4.40
C ALA A 251 -5.92 -7.92 4.03
N TRP A 252 -6.30 -8.03 2.75
CA TRP A 252 -7.14 -9.14 2.26
C TRP A 252 -6.98 -9.36 0.75
N ILE A 253 -7.40 -10.52 0.31
CA ILE A 253 -7.48 -10.93 -1.10
C ILE A 253 -8.93 -10.79 -1.55
N VAL A 254 -9.14 -10.35 -2.79
CA VAL A 254 -10.48 -10.23 -3.39
C VAL A 254 -10.68 -11.36 -4.38
N SER A 255 -11.49 -12.36 -4.02
CA SER A 255 -11.79 -13.47 -4.92
C SER A 255 -12.57 -13.00 -6.15
N THR A 256 -12.02 -13.22 -7.33
CA THR A 256 -12.62 -12.86 -8.62
C THR A 256 -12.00 -13.69 -9.75
N LEU A 257 -12.73 -13.86 -10.85
CA LEU A 257 -12.23 -14.46 -12.10
C LEU A 257 -12.11 -13.44 -13.23
N ALA A 258 -12.12 -12.15 -12.88
CA ALA A 258 -12.03 -11.06 -13.85
C ALA A 258 -10.64 -10.91 -14.47
N SER A 259 -9.62 -11.51 -13.87
CA SER A 259 -8.25 -11.67 -14.34
C SER A 259 -7.75 -13.06 -13.98
N ASP A 260 -6.56 -13.46 -14.38
CA ASP A 260 -5.86 -14.66 -13.89
C ASP A 260 -5.13 -14.41 -12.56
N HIS A 261 -5.08 -13.16 -12.08
CA HIS A 261 -4.71 -12.79 -10.72
C HIS A 261 -5.93 -12.33 -9.92
N VAL A 262 -5.84 -12.45 -8.59
CA VAL A 262 -6.79 -11.83 -7.67
C VAL A 262 -6.15 -10.62 -6.98
N PRO A 263 -6.91 -9.51 -6.81
CA PRO A 263 -6.36 -8.29 -6.21
C PRO A 263 -5.97 -8.48 -4.75
N VAL A 264 -4.88 -7.82 -4.35
CA VAL A 264 -4.48 -7.63 -2.96
C VAL A 264 -4.85 -6.23 -2.52
N VAL A 265 -5.49 -6.10 -1.37
CA VAL A 265 -5.95 -4.82 -0.81
C VAL A 265 -5.43 -4.65 0.61
N ALA A 266 -5.08 -3.41 0.97
CA ALA A 266 -4.72 -3.09 2.35
C ALA A 266 -5.26 -1.70 2.76
N ASP A 267 -5.69 -1.60 4.02
CA ASP A 267 -5.92 -0.34 4.71
C ASP A 267 -4.64 0.04 5.46
N LEU A 268 -4.04 1.16 5.07
CA LEU A 268 -2.79 1.66 5.61
C LEU A 268 -3.02 2.95 6.40
N GLU A 269 -2.53 2.99 7.63
CA GLU A 269 -2.51 4.19 8.47
C GLU A 269 -1.21 4.93 8.23
N ILE A 270 -1.31 6.20 7.80
CA ILE A 270 -0.15 7.09 7.62
C ILE A 270 -0.08 8.00 8.82
N GLY A 271 0.98 7.86 9.62
CA GLY A 271 1.28 8.72 10.76
C GLY A 271 1.99 10.02 10.35
N LYS A 272 2.01 11.01 11.27
CA LYS A 272 2.89 12.18 11.14
C LYS A 272 4.34 11.78 11.35
N HIS A 273 5.24 12.27 10.49
CA HIS A 273 6.68 12.29 10.73
C HIS A 273 7.05 13.45 11.66
#